data_5b2d3b13f40e40178ac06551511afbb6
#
_entry.id   5b2d3b13f40e40178ac06551511afbb6
#
_cell.length_a   1.000
_cell.length_b   1.000
_cell.length_c   1.000
_cell.angle_alpha   90.00
_cell.angle_beta   90.00
_cell.angle_gamma   90.00
#
_symmetry.space_group_name_H-M   'P 1'
#
loop_
_entity.id
_entity.type
_entity.pdbx_description
1 polymer ?
#
loop_
_entity_poly.entity_id
_entity_poly.type
_entity_poly.pdbx_seq_one_letter_code
_entity_poly.pdbx_strand_id
1 'polypeptide(L)'
;MLTILNTVARAAALLCVAGAAQANTGADKEAEKQAEKEAPPSLAFKFTASHYANSNQPSGDDINLRANYGSHVAWIGRYTQGQGSDNAALDQTRIGYEYVMPMPFGQITPSIQTASGGFWGASLSAQIGSPKLYAIVGLGRTNLRTYYNLNFDPNDAVTLGLGMRLPDKALLSAFVVRDDRLGTGQTVGHVVWRKDIGNGQRLTVDVARKQGRPDAQSESVSGNMMSFGYDYRNVFAKVTRERKVNFANNDQTRVAAGFRF
;
A
#
# COMPACT_ATOMS: atom_id res chain seq x y z
N MET A 1 4.87 18.68 -24.44
CA MET A 1 5.88 18.86 -23.39
C MET A 1 5.46 19.91 -22.36
N LEU A 2 4.94 21.06 -22.74
CA LEU A 2 4.43 22.09 -21.82
C LEU A 2 3.22 21.64 -20.96
N THR A 3 2.34 20.81 -21.50
CA THR A 3 1.14 20.31 -20.81
C THR A 3 1.47 19.39 -19.62
N ILE A 4 2.52 18.61 -19.72
CA ILE A 4 2.96 17.71 -18.64
C ILE A 4 3.57 18.52 -17.48
N LEU A 5 4.32 19.57 -17.78
CA LEU A 5 4.88 20.46 -16.75
C LEU A 5 3.78 21.22 -15.96
N ASN A 6 2.71 21.66 -16.64
CA ASN A 6 1.60 22.34 -15.98
C ASN A 6 0.77 21.39 -15.07
N THR A 7 0.67 20.11 -15.42
CA THR A 7 -0.01 19.10 -14.57
C THR A 7 0.84 18.79 -13.35
N VAL A 8 2.15 18.69 -13.49
CA VAL A 8 3.08 18.50 -12.37
C VAL A 8 3.12 19.74 -11.45
N ALA A 9 3.07 20.94 -12.01
CA ALA A 9 3.04 22.17 -11.21
C ALA A 9 1.71 22.38 -10.47
N ARG A 10 0.58 21.93 -11.03
CA ARG A 10 -0.72 21.93 -10.32
C ARG A 10 -0.80 20.84 -9.27
N ALA A 11 -0.18 19.68 -9.49
CA ALA A 11 -0.03 18.63 -8.47
C ALA A 11 0.89 19.08 -7.32
N ALA A 12 1.89 19.90 -7.59
CA ALA A 12 2.78 20.47 -6.56
C ALA A 12 2.08 21.54 -5.68
N ALA A 13 1.05 22.20 -6.17
CA ALA A 13 0.26 23.16 -5.40
C ALA A 13 -0.88 22.51 -4.58
N LEU A 14 -1.28 21.27 -4.90
CA LEU A 14 -2.17 20.39 -4.11
C LEU A 14 -1.35 19.33 -3.37
N LEU A 15 -0.19 19.69 -2.90
CA LEU A 15 0.69 18.83 -2.14
C LEU A 15 0.03 18.39 -0.85
N CYS A 16 -0.50 17.22 -0.90
CA CYS A 16 -0.55 16.27 0.20
C CYS A 16 -1.25 15.03 -0.28
N VAL A 17 -0.55 13.88 -0.25
CA VAL A 17 -1.05 12.66 0.20
C VAL A 17 -0.94 11.41 -0.62
N ALA A 18 -0.50 10.37 -0.21
CA ALA A 18 -0.95 8.99 -0.31
C ALA A 18 -0.15 8.03 0.56
N GLY A 19 -0.83 7.10 1.17
CA GLY A 19 -0.19 5.96 1.78
C GLY A 19 -0.53 4.71 1.01
N ALA A 20 0.45 3.93 0.63
CA ALA A 20 0.27 2.51 0.47
C ALA A 20 0.11 1.91 1.87
N ALA A 21 -0.70 0.89 2.03
CA ALA A 21 -0.62 0.02 3.20
C ALA A 21 0.81 -0.54 3.23
N GLN A 22 1.72 0.17 3.90
CA GLN A 22 3.01 -0.37 4.23
C GLN A 22 2.77 -1.24 5.44
N ALA A 23 3.05 -2.53 5.31
CA ALA A 23 3.31 -3.36 6.46
C ALA A 23 4.37 -2.61 7.28
N ASN A 24 3.94 -1.99 8.38
CA ASN A 24 4.81 -1.27 9.29
C ASN A 24 5.62 -2.36 9.98
N THR A 25 6.85 -2.56 9.53
CA THR A 25 7.68 -3.66 10.00
C THR A 25 7.92 -3.52 11.49
N GLY A 26 7.59 -4.54 12.27
CA GLY A 26 7.68 -4.55 13.74
C GLY A 26 9.06 -4.20 14.30
N ALA A 27 10.10 -4.27 13.47
CA ALA A 27 11.47 -3.99 13.86
C ALA A 27 11.77 -2.50 14.09
N ASP A 28 11.10 -1.59 13.35
CA ASP A 28 11.23 -0.16 13.60
C ASP A 28 10.53 0.26 14.91
N LYS A 29 9.52 -0.52 15.31
CA LYS A 29 8.78 -0.30 16.56
C LYS A 29 9.51 -0.78 17.82
N GLU A 30 10.43 -1.71 17.74
CA GLU A 30 11.16 -2.17 18.94
C GLU A 30 12.24 -1.20 19.41
N ALA A 31 12.92 -0.52 18.48
CA ALA A 31 13.85 0.55 18.85
C ALA A 31 13.11 1.78 19.41
N GLU A 32 11.95 2.12 18.83
CA GLU A 32 11.04 3.13 19.37
C GLU A 32 10.33 2.65 20.65
N LYS A 33 9.93 1.37 20.76
CA LYS A 33 9.24 0.81 21.93
C LYS A 33 10.09 0.77 23.20
N GLN A 34 11.41 0.70 23.14
CA GLN A 34 12.23 0.82 24.35
C GLN A 34 12.26 2.25 24.89
N ALA A 35 12.10 3.25 24.04
CA ALA A 35 11.95 4.66 24.45
C ALA A 35 10.49 5.02 24.79
N GLU A 36 9.51 4.31 24.22
CA GLU A 36 8.07 4.59 24.30
C GLU A 36 7.36 3.87 25.45
N LYS A 37 8.05 3.00 26.19
CA LYS A 37 7.47 2.19 27.27
C LYS A 37 6.98 3.01 28.49
N GLU A 38 7.26 4.30 28.52
CA GLU A 38 6.88 5.20 29.63
C GLU A 38 5.86 6.29 29.27
N ALA A 39 5.57 6.52 27.99
CA ALA A 39 4.59 7.52 27.58
C ALA A 39 3.24 6.88 27.19
N PRO A 40 2.09 7.48 27.57
CA PRO A 40 0.80 7.01 27.11
C PRO A 40 0.72 7.10 25.58
N PRO A 41 -0.03 6.20 24.92
CA PRO A 41 -0.15 6.22 23.47
C PRO A 41 -0.69 7.57 22.99
N SER A 42 0.00 8.20 22.04
CA SER A 42 -0.43 9.44 21.42
C SER A 42 -1.22 9.16 20.13
N LEU A 43 -2.19 10.01 19.86
CA LEU A 43 -2.92 9.98 18.60
C LEU A 43 -2.07 10.63 17.51
N ALA A 44 -1.76 9.90 16.47
CA ALA A 44 -0.99 10.37 15.33
C ALA A 44 -1.80 10.20 14.04
N PHE A 45 -1.74 11.19 13.19
CA PHE A 45 -2.42 11.17 11.90
C PHE A 45 -1.43 11.11 10.75
N LYS A 46 -1.88 10.51 9.66
CA LYS A 46 -1.21 10.53 8.37
C LYS A 46 -2.24 10.89 7.31
N PHE A 47 -2.04 12.04 6.71
CA PHE A 47 -2.85 12.46 5.58
C PHE A 47 -2.16 12.14 4.28
N THR A 48 -2.92 11.72 3.26
CA THR A 48 -2.37 11.19 2.00
C THR A 48 -3.26 11.53 0.77
N ALA A 49 -2.83 12.17 -0.51
CA ALA A 49 -3.43 12.24 -1.87
C ALA A 49 -2.55 11.60 -2.90
N SER A 50 -3.12 10.94 -3.83
CA SER A 50 -2.47 10.39 -5.00
C SER A 50 -3.13 10.87 -6.26
N HIS A 51 -2.31 11.00 -7.29
CA HIS A 51 -2.76 11.11 -8.66
C HIS A 51 -2.33 9.87 -9.46
N TYR A 52 -3.26 9.31 -10.21
CA TYR A 52 -3.10 8.11 -11.03
C TYR A 52 -3.24 8.49 -12.50
N ALA A 53 -2.13 8.59 -13.21
CA ALA A 53 -2.13 8.76 -14.67
C ALA A 53 -2.14 7.38 -15.33
N ASN A 54 -3.21 7.06 -16.02
CA ASN A 54 -3.46 5.80 -16.71
C ASN A 54 -3.17 5.94 -18.21
N SER A 55 -2.74 4.86 -18.87
CA SER A 55 -2.50 4.86 -20.33
C SER A 55 -3.78 4.73 -21.15
N ASN A 56 -4.74 3.95 -20.67
CA ASN A 56 -5.93 3.54 -21.41
C ASN A 56 -7.24 3.79 -20.64
N GLN A 57 -7.17 4.53 -19.54
CA GLN A 57 -8.30 4.91 -18.71
C GLN A 57 -8.15 6.36 -18.26
N PRO A 58 -9.22 7.03 -17.85
CA PRO A 58 -9.11 8.35 -17.23
C PRO A 58 -8.17 8.36 -16.03
N SER A 59 -7.57 9.50 -15.76
CA SER A 59 -6.82 9.72 -14.52
C SER A 59 -7.74 9.64 -13.31
N GLY A 60 -7.18 9.20 -12.19
CA GLY A 60 -7.88 9.14 -10.92
C GLY A 60 -7.13 9.87 -9.83
N ASP A 61 -7.84 10.25 -8.79
CA ASP A 61 -7.32 10.87 -7.58
C ASP A 61 -7.79 10.12 -6.35
N ASP A 62 -6.96 10.08 -5.32
CA ASP A 62 -7.26 9.43 -4.06
C ASP A 62 -6.80 10.29 -2.89
N ILE A 63 -7.64 10.46 -1.90
CA ILE A 63 -7.29 11.07 -0.62
C ILE A 63 -7.52 10.06 0.50
N ASN A 64 -6.65 10.05 1.50
CA ASN A 64 -6.74 9.12 2.61
C ASN A 64 -6.25 9.77 3.91
N LEU A 65 -7.01 9.64 4.97
CA LEU A 65 -6.62 9.99 6.32
C LEU A 65 -6.53 8.71 7.16
N ARG A 66 -5.38 8.50 7.79
CA ARG A 66 -5.13 7.39 8.71
C ARG A 66 -4.83 7.94 10.10
N ALA A 67 -5.45 7.35 11.12
CA ALA A 67 -5.22 7.63 12.53
C ALA A 67 -4.60 6.41 13.19
N ASN A 68 -3.58 6.61 14.03
CA ASN A 68 -2.95 5.58 14.83
C ASN A 68 -3.04 5.98 16.31
N TYR A 69 -3.46 5.04 17.17
CA TYR A 69 -3.51 5.20 18.60
C TYR A 69 -3.10 3.89 19.28
N GLY A 70 -1.87 3.82 19.76
CA GLY A 70 -1.29 2.58 20.25
C GLY A 70 -1.32 1.47 19.20
N SER A 71 -2.00 0.39 19.50
CA SER A 71 -2.21 -0.76 18.61
C SER A 71 -3.35 -0.57 17.59
N HIS A 72 -4.14 0.46 17.72
CA HIS A 72 -5.32 0.72 16.89
C HIS A 72 -4.95 1.59 15.69
N VAL A 73 -5.40 1.19 14.53
CA VAL A 73 -5.23 1.95 13.29
C VAL A 73 -6.56 1.99 12.57
N ALA A 74 -7.04 3.20 12.28
CA ALA A 74 -8.24 3.42 11.49
C ALA A 74 -7.91 4.33 10.31
N TRP A 75 -8.62 4.17 9.20
CA TRP A 75 -8.44 5.04 8.05
C TRP A 75 -9.74 5.23 7.29
N ILE A 76 -9.83 6.38 6.62
CA ILE A 76 -10.89 6.72 5.68
C ILE A 76 -10.24 7.29 4.42
N GLY A 77 -10.75 6.94 3.25
CA GLY A 77 -10.26 7.44 1.97
C GLY A 77 -11.37 7.59 0.95
N ARG A 78 -11.11 8.41 -0.05
CA ARG A 78 -12.00 8.58 -1.19
C ARG A 78 -11.19 8.53 -2.47
N TYR A 79 -11.59 7.65 -3.37
CA TYR A 79 -11.08 7.54 -4.72
C TYR A 79 -12.08 8.10 -5.70
N THR A 80 -11.61 8.92 -6.63
CA THR A 80 -12.41 9.45 -7.74
C THR A 80 -11.66 9.24 -9.05
N GLN A 81 -12.37 8.89 -10.11
CA GLN A 81 -11.82 8.80 -11.45
C GLN A 81 -12.80 9.45 -12.42
N GLY A 82 -12.29 10.20 -13.38
CA GLY A 82 -13.09 10.84 -14.39
C GLY A 82 -13.89 9.85 -15.25
N GLN A 83 -14.77 10.37 -16.11
CA GLN A 83 -15.58 9.53 -16.99
C GLN A 83 -14.70 8.78 -17.99
N GLY A 84 -14.90 7.48 -18.09
CA GLY A 84 -14.33 6.63 -19.13
C GLY A 84 -15.14 6.66 -20.43
N SER A 85 -14.81 5.78 -21.34
CA SER A 85 -15.53 5.62 -22.61
C SER A 85 -16.99 5.20 -22.45
N ASP A 86 -17.34 4.63 -21.30
CA ASP A 86 -18.68 4.23 -20.87
C ASP A 86 -19.46 5.34 -20.15
N ASN A 87 -18.89 6.55 -20.06
CA ASN A 87 -19.45 7.71 -19.34
C ASN A 87 -19.72 7.48 -17.85
N ALA A 88 -19.15 6.44 -17.25
CA ALA A 88 -19.25 6.18 -15.82
C ALA A 88 -18.10 6.85 -15.08
N ALA A 89 -18.43 7.81 -14.20
CA ALA A 89 -17.47 8.30 -13.21
C ALA A 89 -17.36 7.29 -12.06
N LEU A 90 -16.15 6.98 -11.64
CA LEU A 90 -15.91 6.11 -10.50
C LEU A 90 -15.66 6.96 -9.27
N ASP A 91 -16.44 6.73 -8.23
CA ASP A 91 -16.31 7.40 -6.93
C ASP A 91 -16.55 6.35 -5.83
N GLN A 92 -15.58 6.21 -4.94
CA GLN A 92 -15.70 5.25 -3.85
C GLN A 92 -15.09 5.79 -2.56
N THR A 93 -15.92 5.87 -1.52
CA THR A 93 -15.46 6.13 -0.15
C THR A 93 -15.14 4.80 0.52
N ARG A 94 -14.03 4.75 1.26
CA ARG A 94 -13.49 3.55 1.89
C ARG A 94 -13.16 3.83 3.34
N ILE A 95 -13.44 2.85 4.21
CA ILE A 95 -13.11 2.90 5.64
C ILE A 95 -12.47 1.57 5.99
N GLY A 96 -11.45 1.59 6.84
CA GLY A 96 -10.85 0.38 7.37
C GLY A 96 -10.32 0.55 8.77
N TYR A 97 -10.11 -0.59 9.40
CA TYR A 97 -9.57 -0.69 10.75
C TYR A 97 -8.61 -1.87 10.83
N GLU A 98 -7.50 -1.68 11.54
CA GLU A 98 -6.50 -2.68 11.82
C GLU A 98 -6.18 -2.65 13.32
N TYR A 99 -5.90 -3.82 13.88
CA TYR A 99 -5.39 -3.94 15.24
C TYR A 99 -4.02 -4.62 15.21
N VAL A 100 -2.97 -3.89 15.59
CA VAL A 100 -1.60 -4.43 15.63
C VAL A 100 -1.37 -5.08 16.99
N MET A 101 -1.37 -6.40 17.03
CA MET A 101 -1.19 -7.21 18.23
C MET A 101 0.29 -7.65 18.33
N PRO A 102 1.08 -7.04 19.23
CA PRO A 102 2.44 -7.50 19.48
C PRO A 102 2.42 -8.88 20.14
N MET A 103 3.36 -9.75 19.73
CA MET A 103 3.56 -11.08 20.27
C MET A 103 5.04 -11.24 20.66
N PRO A 104 5.38 -12.16 21.57
CA PRO A 104 6.79 -12.41 21.94
C PRO A 104 7.69 -12.81 20.75
N PHE A 105 7.09 -13.35 19.69
CA PHE A 105 7.76 -13.83 18.50
C PHE A 105 7.42 -13.01 17.23
N GLY A 106 6.92 -11.77 17.39
CA GLY A 106 6.58 -10.90 16.26
C GLY A 106 5.30 -10.11 16.45
N GLN A 107 4.45 -10.05 15.42
CA GLN A 107 3.15 -9.38 15.51
C GLN A 107 2.10 -10.06 14.63
N ILE A 108 0.84 -9.92 15.01
CA ILE A 108 -0.34 -10.32 14.25
C ILE A 108 -1.19 -9.08 14.02
N THR A 109 -1.75 -8.93 12.81
CA THR A 109 -2.57 -7.76 12.46
C THR A 109 -3.85 -8.22 11.75
N PRO A 110 -4.94 -8.44 12.49
CA PRO A 110 -6.27 -8.53 11.90
C PRO A 110 -6.70 -7.18 11.33
N SER A 111 -7.40 -7.20 10.21
CA SER A 111 -7.99 -6.00 9.60
C SER A 111 -9.37 -6.27 9.01
N ILE A 112 -10.17 -5.21 8.95
CA ILE A 112 -11.45 -5.18 8.26
C ILE A 112 -11.58 -3.88 7.50
N GLN A 113 -12.20 -3.94 6.33
CA GLN A 113 -12.45 -2.74 5.53
C GLN A 113 -13.79 -2.85 4.80
N THR A 114 -14.37 -1.69 4.52
CA THR A 114 -15.59 -1.56 3.73
C THR A 114 -15.50 -0.37 2.80
N ALA A 115 -16.31 -0.37 1.75
CA ALA A 115 -16.41 0.75 0.83
C ALA A 115 -17.85 0.95 0.33
N SER A 116 -18.13 2.16 -0.16
CA SER A 116 -19.37 2.43 -0.88
C SER A 116 -19.52 1.46 -2.07
N GLY A 117 -20.76 1.10 -2.43
CA GLY A 117 -21.01 0.01 -3.39
C GLY A 117 -21.10 -1.38 -2.73
N GLY A 118 -21.08 -1.44 -1.40
CA GLY A 118 -21.30 -2.67 -0.64
C GLY A 118 -20.08 -3.60 -0.56
N PHE A 119 -18.88 -3.11 -0.88
CA PHE A 119 -17.65 -3.88 -0.65
C PHE A 119 -17.37 -4.07 0.84
N TRP A 120 -16.94 -5.27 1.21
CA TRP A 120 -16.26 -5.52 2.47
C TRP A 120 -15.17 -6.57 2.30
N GLY A 121 -14.14 -6.48 3.13
CA GLY A 121 -13.04 -7.43 3.19
C GLY A 121 -12.49 -7.53 4.61
N ALA A 122 -11.91 -8.68 4.93
CA ALA A 122 -11.20 -8.92 6.17
C ALA A 122 -9.89 -9.66 5.88
N SER A 123 -8.85 -9.38 6.65
CA SER A 123 -7.58 -10.08 6.54
C SER A 123 -6.91 -10.30 7.89
N LEU A 124 -6.00 -11.27 7.89
CA LEU A 124 -5.10 -11.55 8.99
C LEU A 124 -3.69 -11.62 8.41
N SER A 125 -2.81 -10.74 8.88
CA SER A 125 -1.40 -10.80 8.53
C SER A 125 -0.55 -11.00 9.78
N ALA A 126 0.64 -11.59 9.60
CA ALA A 126 1.59 -11.77 10.69
C ALA A 126 3.03 -11.61 10.19
N GLN A 127 3.87 -11.11 11.09
CA GLN A 127 5.32 -11.18 10.99
C GLN A 127 5.81 -12.03 12.15
N ILE A 128 6.48 -13.14 11.84
CA ILE A 128 6.86 -14.17 12.82
C ILE A 128 8.37 -14.37 12.78
N GLY A 129 9.03 -14.13 13.89
CA GLY A 129 10.48 -14.26 13.99
C GLY A 129 11.10 -13.18 14.86
N SER A 130 12.36 -12.87 14.60
CA SER A 130 13.10 -11.81 15.28
C SER A 130 13.14 -10.53 14.44
N PRO A 131 13.50 -9.37 15.01
CA PRO A 131 13.74 -8.14 14.23
C PRO A 131 14.83 -8.28 13.18
N LYS A 132 15.72 -9.27 13.32
CA LYS A 132 16.80 -9.52 12.34
C LYS A 132 16.33 -10.38 11.16
N LEU A 133 15.42 -11.32 11.41
CA LEU A 133 14.89 -12.23 10.39
C LEU A 133 13.48 -12.67 10.80
N TYR A 134 12.50 -12.47 9.94
CA TYR A 134 11.10 -12.82 10.18
C TYR A 134 10.41 -13.33 8.92
N ALA A 135 9.46 -14.24 9.12
CA ALA A 135 8.52 -14.65 8.09
C ALA A 135 7.38 -13.62 7.96
N ILE A 136 6.88 -13.43 6.75
CA ILE A 136 5.71 -12.65 6.43
C ILE A 136 4.64 -13.61 5.97
N VAL A 137 3.48 -13.62 6.60
CA VAL A 137 2.34 -14.44 6.22
C VAL A 137 1.08 -13.60 6.24
N GLY A 138 0.14 -13.89 5.34
CA GLY A 138 -1.13 -13.16 5.27
C GLY A 138 -2.21 -13.99 4.60
N LEU A 139 -3.44 -13.78 5.04
CA LEU A 139 -4.64 -14.37 4.45
C LEU A 139 -5.76 -13.34 4.48
N GLY A 140 -6.47 -13.17 3.38
CA GLY A 140 -7.60 -12.27 3.30
C GLY A 140 -8.76 -12.85 2.50
N ARG A 141 -9.92 -12.23 2.68
CA ARG A 141 -11.17 -12.53 1.96
C ARG A 141 -11.98 -11.27 1.75
N THR A 142 -12.60 -11.19 0.59
CA THR A 142 -13.57 -10.13 0.25
C THR A 142 -14.90 -10.74 -0.20
N ASN A 143 -15.92 -9.91 -0.31
CA ASN A 143 -17.22 -10.28 -0.87
C ASN A 143 -17.28 -10.12 -2.40
N LEU A 144 -16.15 -9.92 -3.09
CA LEU A 144 -16.06 -9.77 -4.55
C LEU A 144 -16.78 -8.54 -5.13
N ARG A 145 -17.31 -7.64 -4.32
CA ARG A 145 -17.81 -6.36 -4.81
C ARG A 145 -16.64 -5.49 -5.26
N THR A 146 -16.92 -4.58 -6.17
CA THR A 146 -15.90 -3.70 -6.75
C THR A 146 -15.22 -2.85 -5.68
N TYR A 147 -13.91 -2.83 -5.72
CA TYR A 147 -13.05 -1.98 -4.91
C TYR A 147 -12.07 -1.27 -5.83
N TYR A 148 -12.14 0.04 -5.89
CA TYR A 148 -11.26 0.84 -6.72
C TYR A 148 -9.96 1.16 -5.99
N ASN A 149 -8.90 1.38 -6.77
CA ASN A 149 -7.56 1.61 -6.23
C ASN A 149 -7.05 0.45 -5.36
N LEU A 150 -7.27 -0.76 -5.81
CA LEU A 150 -6.69 -1.95 -5.21
C LEU A 150 -5.15 -1.90 -5.37
N ASN A 151 -4.47 -1.72 -4.23
CA ASN A 151 -3.15 -2.32 -4.14
C ASN A 151 -3.39 -3.82 -3.92
N PHE A 152 -2.61 -4.67 -4.57
CA PHE A 152 -2.70 -6.11 -4.37
C PHE A 152 -2.23 -6.41 -2.95
N ASP A 153 -3.15 -6.44 -2.03
CA ASP A 153 -2.93 -6.67 -0.61
C ASP A 153 -3.59 -8.00 -0.16
N PRO A 154 -3.36 -8.48 1.07
CA PRO A 154 -3.90 -9.75 1.51
C PRO A 154 -5.42 -9.79 1.75
N ASN A 155 -6.19 -8.81 1.30
CA ASN A 155 -7.64 -8.81 1.53
C ASN A 155 -8.39 -9.88 0.74
N ASP A 156 -7.81 -10.42 -0.32
CA ASP A 156 -8.40 -11.54 -1.08
C ASP A 156 -7.32 -12.52 -1.55
N ALA A 157 -6.25 -12.65 -0.80
CA ALA A 157 -5.07 -13.37 -1.24
C ALA A 157 -4.37 -14.08 -0.09
N VAL A 158 -3.44 -14.96 -0.46
CA VAL A 158 -2.43 -15.52 0.44
C VAL A 158 -1.12 -14.80 0.22
N THR A 159 -0.48 -14.36 1.29
CA THR A 159 0.85 -13.73 1.27
C THR A 159 1.85 -14.62 1.99
N LEU A 160 3.02 -14.83 1.37
CA LEU A 160 4.15 -15.53 1.98
C LEU A 160 5.44 -14.82 1.64
N GLY A 161 6.33 -14.68 2.61
CA GLY A 161 7.61 -14.03 2.40
C GLY A 161 8.54 -14.04 3.60
N LEU A 162 9.65 -13.35 3.43
CA LEU A 162 10.68 -13.16 4.45
C LEU A 162 11.11 -11.70 4.47
N GLY A 163 11.47 -11.22 5.65
CA GLY A 163 12.10 -9.93 5.84
C GLY A 163 13.32 -10.05 6.73
N MET A 164 14.33 -9.23 6.47
CA MET A 164 15.55 -9.19 7.25
C MET A 164 16.08 -7.77 7.42
N ARG A 165 16.77 -7.54 8.53
CA ARG A 165 17.56 -6.33 8.75
C ARG A 165 19.02 -6.60 8.36
N LEU A 166 19.51 -5.80 7.43
CA LEU A 166 20.88 -5.88 6.93
C LEU A 166 21.86 -5.25 7.94
N PRO A 167 23.18 -5.54 7.84
CA PRO A 167 24.20 -4.97 8.73
C PRO A 167 24.23 -3.43 8.77
N ASP A 168 23.89 -2.77 7.66
CA ASP A 168 23.79 -1.31 7.52
C ASP A 168 22.45 -0.74 8.03
N LYS A 169 21.68 -1.54 8.79
CA LYS A 169 20.36 -1.26 9.35
C LYS A 169 19.24 -1.10 8.29
N ALA A 170 19.52 -1.31 7.01
CA ALA A 170 18.46 -1.34 6.02
C ALA A 170 17.56 -2.57 6.25
N LEU A 171 16.28 -2.44 5.88
CA LEU A 171 15.32 -3.53 5.83
C LEU A 171 15.20 -4.03 4.40
N LEU A 172 15.32 -5.33 4.22
CA LEU A 172 15.05 -6.01 2.97
C LEU A 172 13.92 -7.01 3.21
N SER A 173 12.89 -6.98 2.39
CA SER A 173 11.84 -8.00 2.40
C SER A 173 11.55 -8.50 0.99
N ALA A 174 11.25 -9.79 0.88
CA ALA A 174 10.78 -10.40 -0.35
C ALA A 174 9.54 -11.23 -0.01
N PHE A 175 8.46 -11.01 -0.75
CA PHE A 175 7.21 -11.73 -0.52
C PHE A 175 6.41 -11.91 -1.80
N VAL A 176 5.56 -12.90 -1.81
CA VAL A 176 4.63 -13.21 -2.90
C VAL A 176 3.21 -13.11 -2.37
N VAL A 177 2.36 -12.43 -3.12
CA VAL A 177 0.91 -12.38 -2.91
C VAL A 177 0.25 -13.16 -4.03
N ARG A 178 -0.59 -14.13 -3.70
CA ARG A 178 -1.30 -14.97 -4.67
C ARG A 178 -2.80 -14.93 -4.41
N ASP A 179 -3.54 -14.61 -5.46
CA ASP A 179 -5.00 -14.80 -5.52
C ASP A 179 -5.35 -15.71 -6.71
N ASP A 180 -5.98 -16.84 -6.41
CA ASP A 180 -6.47 -17.79 -7.41
C ASP A 180 -7.92 -18.19 -7.17
N ARG A 181 -8.61 -17.45 -6.33
CA ARG A 181 -9.95 -17.74 -5.87
C ARG A 181 -10.98 -17.81 -7.01
N LEU A 182 -10.79 -17.05 -8.07
CA LEU A 182 -11.67 -17.01 -9.25
C LEU A 182 -11.01 -17.68 -10.49
N GLY A 183 -9.99 -18.51 -10.30
CA GLY A 183 -9.26 -19.13 -11.40
C GLY A 183 -8.41 -18.13 -12.20
N THR A 184 -8.05 -16.99 -11.60
CA THR A 184 -7.27 -15.93 -12.26
C THR A 184 -5.77 -16.18 -12.23
N GLY A 185 -5.28 -17.02 -11.30
CA GLY A 185 -3.87 -17.33 -11.13
C GLY A 185 -3.00 -16.11 -10.85
N GLN A 186 -3.58 -15.05 -10.27
CA GLN A 186 -2.90 -13.79 -10.01
C GLN A 186 -1.81 -13.98 -8.97
N THR A 187 -0.61 -13.57 -9.31
CA THR A 187 0.57 -13.65 -8.44
C THR A 187 1.40 -12.40 -8.60
N VAL A 188 1.80 -11.79 -7.49
CA VAL A 188 2.71 -10.64 -7.45
C VAL A 188 3.85 -10.93 -6.49
N GLY A 189 5.06 -10.92 -6.99
CA GLY A 189 6.28 -11.05 -6.18
C GLY A 189 6.91 -9.67 -5.97
N HIS A 190 7.20 -9.30 -4.74
CA HIS A 190 7.82 -8.05 -4.33
C HIS A 190 9.20 -8.25 -3.74
N VAL A 191 10.09 -7.31 -4.01
CA VAL A 191 11.33 -7.09 -3.26
C VAL A 191 11.34 -5.63 -2.82
N VAL A 192 11.32 -5.43 -1.51
CA VAL A 192 11.27 -4.09 -0.89
C VAL A 192 12.55 -3.85 -0.10
N TRP A 193 13.23 -2.77 -0.41
CA TRP A 193 14.35 -2.26 0.34
C TRP A 193 13.99 -0.93 0.98
N ARG A 194 14.33 -0.76 2.27
CA ARG A 194 14.08 0.47 3.02
C ARG A 194 15.27 0.79 3.89
N LYS A 195 15.69 2.07 3.89
CA LYS A 195 16.83 2.53 4.69
C LYS A 195 16.57 3.91 5.27
N ASP A 196 16.79 4.04 6.57
CA ASP A 196 16.95 5.34 7.22
C ASP A 196 18.37 5.88 6.94
N ILE A 197 18.45 7.08 6.36
CA ILE A 197 19.70 7.71 5.95
C ILE A 197 20.09 8.88 6.86
N GLY A 198 19.48 8.96 8.04
CA GLY A 198 19.75 9.97 9.06
C GLY A 198 18.92 11.25 8.90
N ASN A 199 18.95 12.11 9.92
CA ASN A 199 18.27 13.41 9.93
C ASN A 199 16.76 13.36 9.64
N GLY A 200 16.09 12.26 10.03
CA GLY A 200 14.66 12.04 9.76
C GLY A 200 14.35 11.73 8.30
N GLN A 201 15.34 11.25 7.55
CA GLN A 201 15.20 10.87 6.15
C GLN A 201 15.15 9.35 6.00
N ARG A 202 14.27 8.88 5.11
CA ARG A 202 14.12 7.46 4.77
C ARG A 202 13.90 7.28 3.27
N LEU A 203 14.59 6.31 2.71
CA LEU A 203 14.39 5.85 1.35
C LEU A 203 13.66 4.51 1.34
N THR A 204 12.77 4.32 0.38
CA THR A 204 12.08 3.05 0.13
C THR A 204 12.08 2.78 -1.36
N VAL A 205 12.53 1.60 -1.75
CA VAL A 205 12.44 1.09 -3.13
C VAL A 205 11.64 -0.21 -3.10
N ASP A 206 10.66 -0.33 -3.97
CA ASP A 206 9.86 -1.55 -4.13
C ASP A 206 9.86 -1.91 -5.62
N VAL A 207 10.30 -3.11 -5.93
CA VAL A 207 10.25 -3.68 -7.27
C VAL A 207 9.38 -4.92 -7.23
N ALA A 208 8.41 -5.00 -8.15
CA ALA A 208 7.55 -6.16 -8.22
C ALA A 208 7.41 -6.69 -9.66
N ARG A 209 7.20 -7.98 -9.75
CA ARG A 209 6.77 -8.67 -10.95
C ARG A 209 5.44 -9.36 -10.69
N LYS A 210 4.53 -9.24 -11.65
CA LYS A 210 3.21 -9.86 -11.55
C LYS A 210 2.88 -10.68 -12.80
N GLN A 211 2.05 -11.69 -12.59
CA GLN A 211 1.51 -12.54 -13.63
C GLN A 211 0.11 -13.00 -13.21
N GLY A 212 -0.81 -13.10 -14.14
CA GLY A 212 -2.17 -13.58 -13.91
C GLY A 212 -3.15 -13.07 -14.96
N ARG A 213 -4.42 -13.25 -14.71
CA ARG A 213 -5.53 -12.87 -15.59
C ARG A 213 -6.43 -11.86 -14.89
N PRO A 214 -7.07 -10.91 -15.61
CA PRO A 214 -8.09 -10.05 -15.01
C PRO A 214 -9.34 -10.84 -14.58
N ASP A 215 -9.69 -11.88 -15.33
CA ASP A 215 -10.77 -12.84 -15.07
C ASP A 215 -10.40 -14.24 -15.59
N ALA A 216 -11.18 -15.27 -15.26
CA ALA A 216 -10.87 -16.66 -15.60
C ALA A 216 -10.87 -16.96 -17.11
N GLN A 217 -11.54 -16.15 -17.92
CA GLN A 217 -11.68 -16.33 -19.36
C GLN A 217 -10.61 -15.57 -20.16
N SER A 218 -9.98 -14.57 -19.56
CA SER A 218 -8.97 -13.75 -20.21
C SER A 218 -7.62 -14.45 -20.32
N GLU A 219 -6.80 -13.97 -21.25
CA GLU A 219 -5.41 -14.40 -21.35
C GLU A 219 -4.56 -13.93 -20.15
N SER A 220 -3.56 -14.73 -19.80
CA SER A 220 -2.61 -14.35 -18.76
C SER A 220 -1.68 -13.23 -19.26
N VAL A 221 -1.54 -12.20 -18.44
CA VAL A 221 -0.64 -11.08 -18.70
C VAL A 221 0.48 -11.03 -17.66
N SER A 222 1.62 -10.45 -18.04
CA SER A 222 2.73 -10.17 -17.13
C SER A 222 3.01 -8.68 -17.10
N GLY A 223 3.35 -8.17 -15.93
CA GLY A 223 3.72 -6.77 -15.72
C GLY A 223 4.81 -6.63 -14.67
N ASN A 224 5.39 -5.43 -14.62
CA ASN A 224 6.37 -5.04 -13.62
C ASN A 224 5.90 -3.77 -12.94
N MET A 225 6.29 -3.61 -11.68
CA MET A 225 6.11 -2.38 -10.92
C MET A 225 7.46 -1.94 -10.36
N MET A 226 7.69 -0.64 -10.35
CA MET A 226 8.78 -0.01 -9.61
C MET A 226 8.25 1.19 -8.86
N SER A 227 8.64 1.30 -7.60
CA SER A 227 8.22 2.37 -6.72
C SER A 227 9.43 2.93 -5.98
N PHE A 228 9.49 4.24 -5.90
CA PHE A 228 10.47 4.98 -5.12
C PHE A 228 9.76 5.91 -4.15
N GLY A 229 10.08 5.80 -2.86
CA GLY A 229 9.55 6.63 -1.79
C GLY A 229 10.66 7.35 -1.04
N TYR A 230 10.41 8.59 -0.67
CA TYR A 230 11.27 9.39 0.16
C TYR A 230 10.47 10.04 1.28
N ASP A 231 10.91 9.84 2.51
CA ASP A 231 10.37 10.49 3.70
C ASP A 231 11.41 11.50 4.21
N TYR A 232 10.93 12.67 4.61
CA TYR A 232 11.72 13.68 5.31
C TYR A 232 10.91 14.20 6.51
N ARG A 233 11.32 13.81 7.72
CA ARG A 233 10.60 14.15 8.95
C ARG A 233 9.10 13.77 8.82
N ASN A 234 8.24 14.77 8.83
CA ASN A 234 6.78 14.59 8.80
C ASN A 234 6.19 14.51 7.39
N VAL A 235 6.96 14.82 6.35
CA VAL A 235 6.48 14.78 4.96
C VAL A 235 7.05 13.59 4.21
N PHE A 236 6.35 13.15 3.19
CA PHE A 236 6.83 12.08 2.31
C PHE A 236 6.29 12.25 0.90
N ALA A 237 7.01 11.68 -0.06
CA ALA A 237 6.58 11.56 -1.44
C ALA A 237 6.90 10.16 -1.97
N LYS A 238 6.11 9.71 -2.94
CA LYS A 238 6.29 8.41 -3.60
C LYS A 238 5.92 8.50 -5.06
N VAL A 239 6.71 7.88 -5.92
CA VAL A 239 6.38 7.68 -7.34
C VAL A 239 6.36 6.19 -7.60
N THR A 240 5.34 5.72 -8.31
CA THR A 240 5.21 4.32 -8.72
C THR A 240 4.90 4.27 -10.21
N ARG A 241 5.62 3.45 -10.94
CA ARG A 241 5.28 3.07 -12.31
C ARG A 241 4.90 1.59 -12.30
N GLU A 242 3.71 1.30 -12.81
CA GLU A 242 3.18 -0.06 -12.87
C GLU A 242 2.67 -0.36 -14.27
N ARG A 243 3.08 -1.49 -14.83
CA ARG A 243 2.59 -2.00 -16.10
C ARG A 243 1.50 -3.03 -15.86
N LYS A 244 0.48 -3.04 -16.72
CA LYS A 244 -0.65 -3.98 -16.65
C LYS A 244 -1.35 -3.93 -15.28
N VAL A 245 -1.70 -2.73 -14.83
CA VAL A 245 -2.41 -2.51 -13.57
C VAL A 245 -3.65 -3.42 -13.50
N ASN A 246 -3.86 -4.06 -12.35
CA ASN A 246 -4.95 -5.02 -12.11
C ASN A 246 -5.03 -6.12 -13.19
N PHE A 247 -3.87 -6.52 -13.74
CA PHE A 247 -3.75 -7.53 -14.82
C PHE A 247 -4.50 -7.14 -16.10
N ALA A 248 -4.85 -5.87 -16.26
CA ALA A 248 -5.51 -5.31 -17.44
C ALA A 248 -4.51 -4.68 -18.41
N ASN A 249 -4.98 -4.35 -19.62
CA ASN A 249 -4.16 -3.64 -20.61
C ASN A 249 -4.10 -2.13 -20.30
N ASN A 250 -3.64 -1.79 -19.12
CA ASN A 250 -3.50 -0.42 -18.64
C ASN A 250 -2.20 -0.26 -17.88
N ASP A 251 -1.37 0.71 -18.25
CA ASP A 251 -0.18 1.11 -17.52
C ASP A 251 -0.51 2.33 -16.68
N GLN A 252 0.08 2.44 -15.51
CA GLN A 252 -0.21 3.53 -14.58
C GLN A 252 1.07 4.15 -14.03
N THR A 253 1.08 5.46 -13.92
CA THR A 253 2.03 6.20 -13.09
C THR A 253 1.27 6.82 -11.94
N ARG A 254 1.66 6.51 -10.71
CA ARG A 254 1.10 7.09 -9.51
C ARG A 254 2.12 8.02 -8.88
N VAL A 255 1.71 9.24 -8.60
CA VAL A 255 2.46 10.18 -7.77
C VAL A 255 1.69 10.35 -6.46
N ALA A 256 2.41 10.27 -5.38
CA ALA A 256 1.84 10.29 -4.04
C ALA A 256 2.67 11.21 -3.15
N ALA A 257 2.03 11.98 -2.28
CA ALA A 257 2.73 12.76 -1.25
C ALA A 257 1.89 12.89 0.02
N GLY A 258 2.45 13.29 1.15
CA GLY A 258 1.70 13.41 2.39
C GLY A 258 2.49 13.90 3.58
N PHE A 259 1.80 14.00 4.70
CA PHE A 259 2.39 14.43 5.96
C PHE A 259 1.79 13.69 7.16
N ARG A 260 2.55 13.65 8.24
CA ARG A 260 2.19 13.08 9.55
C ARG A 260 2.11 14.22 10.57
N PHE A 261 1.16 14.13 11.49
CA PHE A 261 0.96 15.13 12.52
C PHE A 261 0.26 14.54 13.75
#